data_5e6ba86db46cd125476cbf72201c50b9
#
_entry.id   5e6ba86db46cd125476cbf72201c50b9
#
_cell.length_a   1.000
_cell.length_b   1.000
_cell.length_c   1.000
_cell.angle_alpha   90.00
_cell.angle_beta   90.00
_cell.angle_gamma   90.00
#
_symmetry.space_group_name_H-M   'P 1'
#
loop_
_entity.id
_entity.type
_entity.pdbx_description
1 polymer ?
#
loop_
_entity_poly.entity_id
_entity_poly.type
_entity_poly.pdbx_seq_one_letter_code
_entity_poly.pdbx_strand_id
1 'polypeptide(L)'
;MLSVIGGGNMGSALVRGLLAGDFSAEQIAIVEKDGARVAELKNEFANVEVTSQTPDCDSVVLAVKPTDVVEVSRGLANSGVRQILSIAAGVKISKIESAIPGKVAVIRAMPNTPALIGQGASAMSASKNCNVENISWAKKILLGVGSVVEVEEELLDAVTGLSGSGPAYIFLLAEALIQAGVQQGLSEQISNELVRQLLVGSSLLLAESSETPEQLRKKVTSPNGTTAAGIAELIGKQFAEIIGGAVGAATARSKELGK
;
A
#
# COMPACT_ATOMS: atom_id res chain seq x y z
N MET A 1 -21.28 11.63 -2.09
CA MET A 1 -20.74 11.00 -0.86
C MET A 1 -19.77 9.90 -1.23
N LEU A 2 -18.67 9.76 -0.49
CA LEU A 2 -17.67 8.69 -0.63
C LEU A 2 -17.83 7.67 0.49
N SER A 3 -18.06 6.40 0.16
CA SER A 3 -18.11 5.31 1.14
C SER A 3 -16.82 4.48 1.10
N VAL A 4 -16.16 4.36 2.24
CA VAL A 4 -15.01 3.46 2.42
C VAL A 4 -15.51 2.18 3.05
N ILE A 5 -15.59 1.10 2.27
CA ILE A 5 -16.10 -0.20 2.72
C ILE A 5 -14.93 -1.06 3.21
N GLY A 6 -14.89 -1.28 4.51
CA GLY A 6 -13.81 -1.91 5.25
C GLY A 6 -13.01 -0.90 6.08
N GLY A 7 -13.24 -0.90 7.39
CA GLY A 7 -12.60 -0.01 8.38
C GLY A 7 -11.31 -0.58 8.97
N GLY A 8 -10.65 -1.52 8.29
CA GLY A 8 -9.35 -2.05 8.69
C GLY A 8 -8.22 -1.04 8.57
N ASN A 9 -6.98 -1.47 8.82
CA ASN A 9 -5.81 -0.59 8.83
C ASN A 9 -5.69 0.29 7.58
N MET A 10 -5.85 -0.28 6.39
CA MET A 10 -5.68 0.47 5.13
C MET A 10 -6.88 1.39 4.86
N GLY A 11 -8.12 0.94 5.13
CA GLY A 11 -9.31 1.79 5.01
C GLY A 11 -9.22 3.01 5.93
N SER A 12 -8.84 2.81 7.20
CA SER A 12 -8.62 3.91 8.15
C SER A 12 -7.49 4.85 7.73
N ALA A 13 -6.40 4.32 7.16
CA ALA A 13 -5.32 5.15 6.63
C ALA A 13 -5.80 6.07 5.50
N LEU A 14 -6.58 5.53 4.56
CA LEU A 14 -7.17 6.32 3.47
C LEU A 14 -8.11 7.40 4.01
N VAL A 15 -8.96 7.07 4.98
CA VAL A 15 -9.84 8.08 5.61
C VAL A 15 -9.03 9.18 6.29
N ARG A 16 -7.97 8.85 7.04
CA ARG A 16 -7.08 9.86 7.61
C ARG A 16 -6.44 10.75 6.55
N GLY A 17 -5.94 10.15 5.47
CA GLY A 17 -5.37 10.90 4.35
C GLY A 17 -6.38 11.82 3.66
N LEU A 18 -7.62 11.37 3.49
CA LEU A 18 -8.71 12.18 2.94
C LEU A 18 -9.04 13.38 3.83
N LEU A 19 -9.15 13.15 5.15
CA LEU A 19 -9.44 14.21 6.13
C LEU A 19 -8.29 15.20 6.32
N ALA A 20 -7.05 14.78 6.09
CA ALA A 20 -5.89 15.67 6.08
C ALA A 20 -5.80 16.53 4.80
N GLY A 21 -6.51 16.12 3.74
CA GLY A 21 -6.62 16.83 2.48
C GLY A 21 -7.90 17.69 2.39
N ASP A 22 -8.54 17.68 1.22
CA ASP A 22 -9.67 18.55 0.89
C ASP A 22 -11.06 17.92 1.12
N PHE A 23 -11.14 16.72 1.71
CA PHE A 23 -12.42 16.08 1.99
C PHE A 23 -12.92 16.46 3.37
N SER A 24 -14.18 16.91 3.46
CA SER A 24 -14.81 17.10 4.75
C SER A 24 -15.37 15.78 5.30
N ALA A 25 -15.46 15.68 6.62
CA ALA A 25 -15.94 14.48 7.30
C ALA A 25 -17.37 14.07 6.85
N GLU A 26 -18.22 15.04 6.59
CA GLU A 26 -19.60 14.84 6.13
C GLU A 26 -19.69 14.24 4.72
N GLN A 27 -18.61 14.30 3.96
CA GLN A 27 -18.52 13.71 2.62
C GLN A 27 -18.09 12.25 2.63
N ILE A 28 -17.68 11.71 3.81
CA ILE A 28 -17.11 10.39 3.97
C ILE A 28 -17.96 9.53 4.90
N ALA A 29 -18.24 8.31 4.49
CA ALA A 29 -18.79 7.27 5.35
C ALA A 29 -17.84 6.06 5.42
N ILE A 30 -17.67 5.46 6.61
CA ILE A 30 -16.96 4.21 6.80
C ILE A 30 -18.00 3.11 7.01
N VAL A 31 -17.91 2.05 6.20
CA VAL A 31 -18.78 0.88 6.33
C VAL A 31 -17.98 -0.26 6.92
N GLU A 32 -18.36 -0.70 8.13
CA GLU A 32 -17.70 -1.80 8.86
C GLU A 32 -18.74 -2.69 9.52
N LYS A 33 -18.56 -4.01 9.41
CA LYS A 33 -19.51 -5.01 9.94
C LYS A 33 -19.15 -5.46 11.36
N ASP A 34 -17.88 -5.41 11.73
CA ASP A 34 -17.42 -5.79 13.06
C ASP A 34 -17.78 -4.73 14.09
N GLY A 35 -18.63 -5.07 15.05
CA GLY A 35 -19.15 -4.15 16.04
C GLY A 35 -18.08 -3.56 16.96
N ALA A 36 -17.03 -4.32 17.31
CA ALA A 36 -15.92 -3.82 18.10
C ALA A 36 -15.12 -2.78 17.29
N ARG A 37 -14.86 -3.07 16.02
CA ARG A 37 -14.16 -2.14 15.12
C ARG A 37 -14.99 -0.88 14.84
N VAL A 38 -16.32 -0.99 14.71
CA VAL A 38 -17.21 0.17 14.58
C VAL A 38 -17.06 1.12 15.77
N ALA A 39 -16.99 0.59 17.00
CA ALA A 39 -16.82 1.43 18.20
C ALA A 39 -15.45 2.15 18.21
N GLU A 40 -14.38 1.47 17.81
CA GLU A 40 -13.06 2.07 17.68
C GLU A 40 -13.05 3.18 16.62
N LEU A 41 -13.64 2.93 15.44
CA LEU A 41 -13.71 3.89 14.34
C LEU A 41 -14.51 5.14 14.71
N LYS A 42 -15.62 4.99 15.45
CA LYS A 42 -16.39 6.14 15.95
C LYS A 42 -15.59 7.01 16.91
N ASN A 43 -14.72 6.40 17.72
CA ASN A 43 -13.84 7.16 18.61
C ASN A 43 -12.70 7.83 17.83
N GLU A 44 -12.14 7.14 16.83
CA GLU A 44 -11.05 7.66 16.00
C GLU A 44 -11.50 8.77 15.05
N PHE A 45 -12.69 8.64 14.46
CA PHE A 45 -13.24 9.54 13.44
C PHE A 45 -14.57 10.15 13.90
N ALA A 46 -14.55 10.96 14.97
CA ALA A 46 -15.75 11.45 15.65
C ALA A 46 -16.78 12.17 14.75
N ASN A 47 -16.32 12.77 13.63
CA ASN A 47 -17.17 13.53 12.71
C ASN A 47 -17.46 12.78 11.39
N VAL A 48 -17.00 11.53 11.24
CA VAL A 48 -17.26 10.69 10.06
C VAL A 48 -18.41 9.75 10.38
N GLU A 49 -19.33 9.57 9.44
CA GLU A 49 -20.36 8.55 9.57
C GLU A 49 -19.75 7.14 9.58
N VAL A 50 -19.98 6.37 10.66
CA VAL A 50 -19.56 4.96 10.75
C VAL A 50 -20.81 4.10 10.88
N THR A 51 -21.05 3.26 9.88
CA THR A 51 -22.26 2.44 9.71
C THR A 51 -21.93 1.00 9.36
N SER A 52 -22.89 0.09 9.54
CA SER A 52 -22.78 -1.32 9.12
C SER A 52 -23.37 -1.58 7.73
N GLN A 53 -24.08 -0.61 7.17
CA GLN A 53 -24.69 -0.70 5.84
C GLN A 53 -24.18 0.43 4.96
N THR A 54 -24.00 0.15 3.67
CA THR A 54 -23.55 1.19 2.72
C THR A 54 -24.66 2.21 2.52
N PRO A 55 -24.41 3.49 2.85
CA PRO A 55 -25.37 4.56 2.58
C PRO A 55 -25.43 4.86 1.07
N ASP A 56 -26.42 5.64 0.65
CA ASP A 56 -26.50 6.13 -0.72
C ASP A 56 -25.24 6.94 -1.05
N CYS A 57 -24.48 6.47 -2.03
CA CYS A 57 -23.23 7.09 -2.44
C CYS A 57 -22.99 6.90 -3.93
N ASP A 58 -22.22 7.79 -4.53
CA ASP A 58 -21.80 7.72 -5.93
C ASP A 58 -20.37 7.17 -6.11
N SER A 59 -19.60 7.15 -5.03
CA SER A 59 -18.18 6.79 -5.03
C SER A 59 -17.85 5.83 -3.89
N VAL A 60 -17.14 4.76 -4.19
CA VAL A 60 -16.78 3.71 -3.21
C VAL A 60 -15.30 3.41 -3.24
N VAL A 61 -14.68 3.28 -2.06
CA VAL A 61 -13.39 2.61 -1.87
C VAL A 61 -13.64 1.23 -1.28
N LEU A 62 -13.23 0.16 -1.99
CA LEU A 62 -13.27 -1.22 -1.49
C LEU A 62 -11.96 -1.52 -0.77
N ALA A 63 -11.99 -1.50 0.57
CA ALA A 63 -10.88 -1.81 1.47
C ALA A 63 -11.12 -3.10 2.28
N VAL A 64 -11.93 -3.99 1.76
CA VAL A 64 -12.25 -5.30 2.34
C VAL A 64 -11.23 -6.37 1.91
N LYS A 65 -11.28 -7.55 2.55
CA LYS A 65 -10.46 -8.70 2.13
C LYS A 65 -10.76 -9.08 0.67
N PRO A 66 -9.77 -9.57 -0.09
CA PRO A 66 -9.96 -9.98 -1.49
C PRO A 66 -11.12 -10.96 -1.70
N THR A 67 -11.35 -11.87 -0.75
CA THR A 67 -12.46 -12.85 -0.77
C THR A 67 -13.84 -12.20 -0.79
N ASP A 68 -13.98 -11.02 -0.23
CA ASP A 68 -15.26 -10.37 0.02
C ASP A 68 -15.63 -9.36 -1.05
N VAL A 69 -14.66 -8.96 -1.90
CA VAL A 69 -14.82 -7.89 -2.90
C VAL A 69 -15.98 -8.16 -3.85
N VAL A 70 -16.09 -9.36 -4.39
CA VAL A 70 -17.13 -9.71 -5.36
C VAL A 70 -18.53 -9.65 -4.73
N GLU A 71 -18.67 -10.18 -3.51
CA GLU A 71 -19.94 -10.13 -2.77
C GLU A 71 -20.35 -8.70 -2.44
N VAL A 72 -19.41 -7.92 -1.90
CA VAL A 72 -19.63 -6.49 -1.59
C VAL A 72 -20.00 -5.72 -2.87
N SER A 73 -19.31 -5.98 -3.98
CA SER A 73 -19.62 -5.34 -5.27
C SER A 73 -21.03 -5.67 -5.75
N ARG A 74 -21.51 -6.91 -5.61
CA ARG A 74 -22.90 -7.26 -5.93
C ARG A 74 -23.91 -6.48 -5.09
N GLY A 75 -23.62 -6.26 -3.81
CA GLY A 75 -24.45 -5.45 -2.92
C GLY A 75 -24.58 -4.00 -3.37
N LEU A 76 -23.66 -3.50 -4.18
CA LEU A 76 -23.68 -2.15 -4.74
C LEU A 76 -24.50 -2.01 -6.04
N ALA A 77 -25.04 -3.10 -6.59
CA ALA A 77 -25.69 -3.12 -7.90
C ALA A 77 -26.85 -2.10 -8.06
N ASN A 78 -27.54 -1.75 -6.97
CA ASN A 78 -28.68 -0.83 -6.97
C ASN A 78 -28.45 0.45 -6.13
N SER A 79 -27.20 0.72 -5.74
CA SER A 79 -26.85 1.83 -4.84
C SER A 79 -26.55 3.17 -5.53
N GLY A 80 -26.65 3.24 -6.86
CA GLY A 80 -26.29 4.45 -7.62
C GLY A 80 -24.80 4.73 -7.75
N VAL A 81 -23.93 3.80 -7.32
CA VAL A 81 -22.47 3.93 -7.43
C VAL A 81 -22.02 4.06 -8.89
N ARG A 82 -21.21 5.07 -9.16
CA ARG A 82 -20.68 5.39 -10.49
C ARG A 82 -19.20 5.05 -10.64
N GLN A 83 -18.45 5.08 -9.53
CA GLN A 83 -17.01 4.81 -9.52
C GLN A 83 -16.57 4.06 -8.28
N ILE A 84 -15.60 3.15 -8.48
CA ILE A 84 -15.04 2.28 -7.45
C ILE A 84 -13.53 2.34 -7.52
N LEU A 85 -12.88 2.56 -6.36
CA LEU A 85 -11.47 2.33 -6.15
C LEU A 85 -11.31 1.07 -5.30
N SER A 86 -10.80 -0.01 -5.85
CA SER A 86 -10.49 -1.24 -5.11
C SER A 86 -9.00 -1.28 -4.75
N ILE A 87 -8.71 -1.47 -3.46
CA ILE A 87 -7.35 -1.69 -2.96
C ILE A 87 -7.09 -3.15 -2.56
N ALA A 88 -7.98 -4.05 -2.91
CA ALA A 88 -7.86 -5.46 -2.59
C ALA A 88 -6.83 -6.16 -3.49
N ALA A 89 -5.85 -6.81 -2.88
CA ALA A 89 -4.80 -7.53 -3.59
C ALA A 89 -5.38 -8.66 -4.45
N GLY A 90 -4.88 -8.83 -5.67
CA GLY A 90 -5.19 -9.94 -6.56
C GLY A 90 -6.55 -9.87 -7.28
N VAL A 91 -7.51 -9.04 -6.85
CA VAL A 91 -8.85 -8.99 -7.46
C VAL A 91 -8.82 -8.13 -8.72
N LYS A 92 -9.09 -8.76 -9.87
CA LYS A 92 -9.08 -8.09 -11.18
C LYS A 92 -10.26 -7.14 -11.37
N ILE A 93 -10.06 -6.07 -12.13
CA ILE A 93 -11.09 -5.12 -12.56
C ILE A 93 -12.30 -5.86 -13.15
N SER A 94 -12.06 -6.82 -14.04
CA SER A 94 -13.12 -7.58 -14.70
C SER A 94 -14.03 -8.36 -13.74
N LYS A 95 -13.50 -8.83 -12.58
CA LYS A 95 -14.31 -9.50 -11.55
C LYS A 95 -15.26 -8.52 -10.86
N ILE A 96 -14.80 -7.30 -10.61
CA ILE A 96 -15.62 -6.24 -9.99
C ILE A 96 -16.68 -5.77 -10.99
N GLU A 97 -16.30 -5.48 -12.23
CA GLU A 97 -17.23 -5.08 -13.29
C GLU A 97 -18.32 -6.14 -13.55
N SER A 98 -17.97 -7.42 -13.52
CA SER A 98 -18.94 -8.52 -13.70
C SER A 98 -19.93 -8.66 -12.54
N ALA A 99 -19.60 -8.14 -11.36
CA ALA A 99 -20.45 -8.20 -10.18
C ALA A 99 -21.47 -7.06 -10.12
N ILE A 100 -21.26 -5.98 -10.88
CA ILE A 100 -22.11 -4.77 -10.85
C ILE A 100 -22.71 -4.55 -12.26
N PRO A 101 -24.02 -4.55 -12.41
CA PRO A 101 -24.66 -4.24 -13.70
C PRO A 101 -24.41 -2.78 -14.09
N GLY A 102 -24.22 -2.53 -15.40
CA GLY A 102 -24.02 -1.20 -15.95
C GLY A 102 -22.57 -0.82 -16.18
N LYS A 103 -22.33 0.46 -16.48
CA LYS A 103 -20.99 1.00 -16.78
C LYS A 103 -20.45 1.72 -15.56
N VAL A 104 -19.95 0.98 -14.57
CA VAL A 104 -19.27 1.55 -13.42
C VAL A 104 -17.80 1.74 -13.75
N ALA A 105 -17.23 2.89 -13.41
CA ALA A 105 -15.80 3.15 -13.52
C ALA A 105 -15.07 2.41 -12.39
N VAL A 106 -14.19 1.48 -12.72
CA VAL A 106 -13.44 0.69 -11.74
C VAL A 106 -11.96 1.00 -11.84
N ILE A 107 -11.36 1.45 -10.74
CA ILE A 107 -9.92 1.61 -10.58
C ILE A 107 -9.43 0.56 -9.58
N ARG A 108 -8.43 -0.20 -9.96
CA ARG A 108 -7.73 -1.13 -9.08
C ARG A 108 -6.42 -0.49 -8.65
N ALA A 109 -6.12 -0.50 -7.36
CA ALA A 109 -4.87 -0.01 -6.82
C ALA A 109 -4.24 -1.00 -5.86
N MET A 110 -2.93 -0.89 -5.71
CA MET A 110 -2.14 -1.64 -4.75
C MET A 110 -1.30 -0.66 -3.92
N PRO A 111 -1.82 -0.18 -2.78
CA PRO A 111 -1.05 0.56 -1.79
C PRO A 111 -0.19 -0.40 -0.95
N ASN A 112 0.62 0.17 -0.03
CA ASN A 112 1.39 -0.58 0.94
C ASN A 112 1.28 0.00 2.36
N THR A 113 1.74 -0.72 3.37
CA THR A 113 1.55 -0.36 4.78
C THR A 113 2.14 0.98 5.23
N PRO A 114 3.22 1.54 4.65
CA PRO A 114 3.66 2.91 4.98
C PRO A 114 2.61 4.00 4.72
N ALA A 115 1.53 3.70 3.99
CA ALA A 115 0.35 4.56 3.88
C ALA A 115 -0.25 4.95 5.25
N LEU A 116 -0.07 4.11 6.29
CA LEU A 116 -0.50 4.40 7.67
C LEU A 116 0.10 5.69 8.24
N ILE A 117 1.25 6.11 7.71
CA ILE A 117 1.98 7.33 8.11
C ILE A 117 2.14 8.31 6.93
N GLY A 118 1.31 8.20 5.89
CA GLY A 118 1.37 9.08 4.72
C GLY A 118 2.59 8.87 3.80
N GLN A 119 3.30 7.76 3.94
CA GLN A 119 4.51 7.42 3.16
C GLN A 119 4.31 6.16 2.30
N GLY A 120 3.07 5.93 1.87
CA GLY A 120 2.73 4.81 1.02
C GLY A 120 3.29 4.94 -0.40
N ALA A 121 3.55 3.79 -1.02
CA ALA A 121 3.77 3.69 -2.46
C ALA A 121 2.61 2.90 -3.06
N SER A 122 1.84 3.54 -3.94
CA SER A 122 0.69 2.94 -4.59
C SER A 122 0.90 2.86 -6.09
N ALA A 123 0.44 1.78 -6.70
CA ALA A 123 0.21 1.76 -8.14
C ALA A 123 -1.27 1.56 -8.42
N MET A 124 -1.77 2.11 -9.53
CA MET A 124 -3.17 1.96 -9.92
C MET A 124 -3.31 1.69 -11.42
N SER A 125 -4.43 1.04 -11.77
CA SER A 125 -4.87 0.80 -13.14
C SER A 125 -6.36 1.08 -13.24
N ALA A 126 -6.78 1.66 -14.35
CA ALA A 126 -8.16 2.06 -14.59
C ALA A 126 -8.84 1.15 -15.62
N SER A 127 -10.13 0.87 -15.43
CA SER A 127 -10.94 0.19 -16.42
C SER A 127 -11.20 1.07 -17.64
N LYS A 128 -11.63 0.44 -18.73
CA LYS A 128 -12.03 1.16 -19.96
C LYS A 128 -13.25 2.07 -19.79
N ASN A 129 -14.00 1.90 -18.72
CA ASN A 129 -15.15 2.74 -18.39
C ASN A 129 -14.74 4.03 -17.65
N CYS A 130 -13.47 4.16 -17.25
CA CYS A 130 -12.98 5.35 -16.57
C CYS A 130 -12.70 6.48 -17.55
N ASN A 131 -13.10 7.68 -17.16
CA ASN A 131 -12.69 8.94 -17.77
C ASN A 131 -11.56 9.61 -16.94
N VAL A 132 -11.13 10.78 -17.37
CA VAL A 132 -10.05 11.55 -16.71
C VAL A 132 -10.42 11.95 -15.28
N GLU A 133 -11.70 12.26 -15.03
CA GLU A 133 -12.21 12.66 -13.73
C GLU A 133 -12.15 11.48 -12.73
N ASN A 134 -12.51 10.27 -13.18
CA ASN A 134 -12.41 9.05 -12.34
C ASN A 134 -10.96 8.74 -11.96
N ILE A 135 -10.03 8.87 -12.91
CA ILE A 135 -8.60 8.66 -12.68
C ILE A 135 -8.07 9.71 -11.69
N SER A 136 -8.42 10.97 -11.90
CA SER A 136 -8.02 12.08 -11.02
C SER A 136 -8.56 11.90 -9.59
N TRP A 137 -9.82 11.47 -9.45
CA TRP A 137 -10.44 11.16 -8.17
C TRP A 137 -9.67 10.05 -7.42
N ALA A 138 -9.38 8.94 -8.08
CA ALA A 138 -8.63 7.85 -7.45
C ALA A 138 -7.20 8.28 -7.06
N LYS A 139 -6.52 9.04 -7.93
CA LYS A 139 -5.20 9.63 -7.62
C LYS A 139 -5.25 10.51 -6.39
N LYS A 140 -6.25 11.39 -6.29
CA LYS A 140 -6.40 12.29 -5.14
C LYS A 140 -6.51 11.52 -3.82
N ILE A 141 -7.27 10.42 -3.81
CA ILE A 141 -7.40 9.56 -2.63
C ILE A 141 -6.05 8.92 -2.26
N LEU A 142 -5.36 8.35 -3.23
CA LEU A 142 -4.09 7.63 -3.00
C LEU A 142 -2.94 8.57 -2.64
N LEU A 143 -2.90 9.77 -3.23
CA LEU A 143 -1.91 10.81 -2.89
C LEU A 143 -2.06 11.32 -1.46
N GLY A 144 -3.24 11.22 -0.86
CA GLY A 144 -3.44 11.55 0.56
C GLY A 144 -2.68 10.63 1.53
N VAL A 145 -2.17 9.50 1.05
CA VAL A 145 -1.43 8.53 1.87
C VAL A 145 -0.04 8.19 1.34
N GLY A 146 0.45 8.92 0.32
CA GLY A 146 1.79 8.72 -0.23
C GLY A 146 1.88 9.01 -1.72
N SER A 147 2.77 8.32 -2.43
CA SER A 147 2.96 8.45 -3.88
C SER A 147 2.06 7.49 -4.65
N VAL A 148 1.76 7.84 -5.93
CA VAL A 148 0.98 6.98 -6.81
C VAL A 148 1.54 7.00 -8.23
N VAL A 149 1.60 5.83 -8.86
CA VAL A 149 1.96 5.65 -10.27
C VAL A 149 0.84 4.92 -11.00
N GLU A 150 0.64 5.22 -12.27
CA GLU A 150 -0.26 4.46 -13.15
C GLU A 150 0.50 3.36 -13.85
N VAL A 151 -0.10 2.19 -13.93
CA VAL A 151 0.45 1.01 -14.62
C VAL A 151 -0.66 0.25 -15.34
N GLU A 152 -0.30 -0.62 -16.28
CA GLU A 152 -1.23 -1.60 -16.84
C GLU A 152 -1.64 -2.60 -15.75
N GLU A 153 -2.88 -3.11 -15.80
CA GLU A 153 -3.42 -3.98 -14.76
C GLU A 153 -2.58 -5.24 -14.53
N GLU A 154 -2.01 -5.78 -15.59
CA GLU A 154 -1.16 -6.99 -15.58
C GLU A 154 0.11 -6.81 -14.74
N LEU A 155 0.57 -5.56 -14.53
CA LEU A 155 1.74 -5.24 -13.74
C LEU A 155 1.45 -5.12 -12.23
N LEU A 156 0.19 -5.02 -11.82
CA LEU A 156 -0.18 -4.87 -10.40
C LEU A 156 0.23 -6.05 -9.52
N ASP A 157 0.38 -7.26 -10.09
CA ASP A 157 0.92 -8.40 -9.34
C ASP A 157 2.43 -8.25 -9.08
N ALA A 158 3.17 -7.70 -10.04
CA ALA A 158 4.58 -7.36 -9.83
C ALA A 158 4.75 -6.21 -8.83
N VAL A 159 3.88 -5.20 -8.88
CA VAL A 159 3.79 -4.14 -7.85
C VAL A 159 3.53 -4.74 -6.47
N THR A 160 2.62 -5.71 -6.36
CA THR A 160 2.35 -6.42 -5.10
C THR A 160 3.61 -7.08 -4.57
N GLY A 161 4.37 -7.79 -5.42
CA GLY A 161 5.63 -8.44 -5.05
C GLY A 161 6.72 -7.44 -4.66
N LEU A 162 6.80 -6.30 -5.34
CA LEU A 162 7.84 -5.28 -5.12
C LEU A 162 7.51 -4.37 -3.94
N SER A 163 6.48 -3.55 -4.05
CA SER A 163 6.18 -2.49 -3.09
C SER A 163 5.09 -2.89 -2.10
N GLY A 164 4.14 -3.75 -2.47
CA GLY A 164 3.12 -4.27 -1.57
C GLY A 164 3.71 -5.11 -0.45
N SER A 165 4.55 -6.08 -0.79
CA SER A 165 5.28 -6.95 0.15
C SER A 165 6.58 -6.33 0.65
N GLY A 166 7.11 -5.32 -0.03
CA GLY A 166 8.40 -4.67 0.24
C GLY A 166 8.63 -4.24 1.68
N PRO A 167 7.65 -3.67 2.40
CA PRO A 167 7.84 -3.32 3.81
C PRO A 167 8.29 -4.49 4.68
N ALA A 168 7.77 -5.70 4.43
CA ALA A 168 8.19 -6.90 5.16
C ALA A 168 9.66 -7.25 4.91
N TYR A 169 10.17 -7.04 3.69
CA TYR A 169 11.59 -7.26 3.37
C TYR A 169 12.49 -6.29 4.12
N ILE A 170 12.06 -5.02 4.24
CA ILE A 170 12.79 -4.00 4.99
C ILE A 170 12.79 -4.33 6.50
N PHE A 171 11.67 -4.81 7.05
CA PHE A 171 11.61 -5.23 8.45
C PHE A 171 12.48 -6.46 8.71
N LEU A 172 12.49 -7.45 7.82
CA LEU A 172 13.39 -8.60 7.90
C LEU A 172 14.87 -8.18 7.82
N LEU A 173 15.21 -7.22 6.95
CA LEU A 173 16.56 -6.65 6.90
C LEU A 173 16.92 -5.96 8.23
N ALA A 174 15.99 -5.22 8.83
CA ALA A 174 16.20 -4.59 10.12
C ALA A 174 16.48 -5.62 11.22
N GLU A 175 15.71 -6.70 11.27
CA GLU A 175 15.92 -7.81 12.21
C GLU A 175 17.32 -8.42 12.04
N ALA A 176 17.72 -8.70 10.81
CA ALA A 176 19.04 -9.27 10.51
C ALA A 176 20.19 -8.32 10.92
N LEU A 177 20.06 -7.03 10.66
CA LEU A 177 21.06 -6.03 11.05
C LEU A 177 21.17 -5.88 12.57
N ILE A 178 20.06 -5.90 13.30
CA ILE A 178 20.06 -5.86 14.77
C ILE A 178 20.78 -7.09 15.32
N GLN A 179 20.44 -8.28 14.84
CA GLN A 179 21.10 -9.54 15.26
C GLN A 179 22.61 -9.53 14.94
N ALA A 180 22.99 -9.03 13.76
CA ALA A 180 24.39 -8.89 13.39
C ALA A 180 25.13 -7.92 14.32
N GLY A 181 24.54 -6.80 14.72
CA GLY A 181 25.11 -5.87 15.70
C GLY A 181 25.36 -6.55 17.04
N VAL A 182 24.42 -7.34 17.52
CA VAL A 182 24.58 -8.11 18.77
C VAL A 182 25.71 -9.12 18.66
N GLN A 183 25.83 -9.83 17.53
CA GLN A 183 26.94 -10.78 17.27
C GLN A 183 28.31 -10.09 17.25
N GLN A 184 28.38 -8.80 16.93
CA GLN A 184 29.60 -8.00 16.97
C GLN A 184 29.84 -7.33 18.34
N GLY A 185 29.05 -7.65 19.36
CA GLY A 185 29.24 -7.20 20.76
C GLY A 185 28.47 -5.95 21.16
N LEU A 186 27.60 -5.42 20.32
CA LEU A 186 26.69 -4.34 20.73
C LEU A 186 25.56 -4.91 21.60
N SER A 187 25.01 -4.09 22.50
CA SER A 187 23.76 -4.50 23.16
C SER A 187 22.58 -4.48 22.19
N GLU A 188 21.56 -5.29 22.44
CA GLU A 188 20.33 -5.31 21.62
C GLU A 188 19.68 -3.92 21.55
N GLN A 189 19.64 -3.18 22.65
CA GLN A 189 19.10 -1.82 22.70
C GLN A 189 19.87 -0.89 21.76
N ILE A 190 21.20 -0.87 21.82
CA ILE A 190 22.05 -0.02 20.95
C ILE A 190 21.86 -0.44 19.47
N SER A 191 21.89 -1.74 19.19
CA SER A 191 21.71 -2.26 17.82
C SER A 191 20.35 -1.85 17.23
N ASN A 192 19.26 -1.97 18.02
CA ASN A 192 17.92 -1.58 17.60
C ASN A 192 17.82 -0.07 17.33
N GLU A 193 18.37 0.77 18.19
CA GLU A 193 18.36 2.23 18.03
C GLU A 193 19.12 2.65 16.77
N LEU A 194 20.34 2.14 16.58
CA LEU A 194 21.17 2.45 15.43
C LEU A 194 20.55 1.99 14.11
N VAL A 195 20.01 0.77 14.07
CA VAL A 195 19.41 0.21 12.84
C VAL A 195 18.14 0.98 12.43
N ARG A 196 17.29 1.35 13.40
CA ARG A 196 16.10 2.18 13.09
C ARG A 196 16.51 3.51 12.47
N GLN A 197 17.47 4.21 13.09
CA GLN A 197 17.95 5.51 12.57
C GLN A 197 18.67 5.35 11.22
N LEU A 198 19.45 4.28 11.04
CA LEU A 198 20.11 3.96 9.77
C LEU A 198 19.10 3.84 8.63
N LEU A 199 18.02 3.05 8.83
CA LEU A 199 16.99 2.85 7.79
C LEU A 199 16.25 4.13 7.47
N VAL A 200 15.86 4.91 8.49
CA VAL A 200 15.18 6.21 8.29
C VAL A 200 16.10 7.15 7.52
N GLY A 201 17.33 7.36 7.99
CA GLY A 201 18.26 8.32 7.36
C GLY A 201 18.64 7.94 5.93
N SER A 202 18.92 6.66 5.69
CA SER A 202 19.25 6.18 4.33
C SER A 202 18.08 6.29 3.37
N SER A 203 16.85 6.01 3.82
CA SER A 203 15.65 6.11 3.00
C SER A 203 15.33 7.57 2.65
N LEU A 204 15.46 8.49 3.61
CA LEU A 204 15.27 9.92 3.36
C LEU A 204 16.33 10.47 2.40
N LEU A 205 17.60 10.11 2.61
CA LEU A 205 18.68 10.52 1.70
C LEU A 205 18.43 10.02 0.27
N LEU A 206 17.94 8.78 0.12
CA LEU A 206 17.57 8.24 -1.20
C LEU A 206 16.39 9.00 -1.80
N ALA A 207 15.37 9.34 -1.01
CA ALA A 207 14.17 10.01 -1.49
C ALA A 207 14.42 11.46 -1.91
N GLU A 208 15.30 12.17 -1.20
CA GLU A 208 15.63 13.58 -1.45
C GLU A 208 16.72 13.79 -2.51
N SER A 209 17.51 12.74 -2.78
CA SER A 209 18.60 12.81 -3.74
C SER A 209 18.12 12.63 -5.17
N SER A 210 18.70 13.38 -6.11
CA SER A 210 18.57 13.14 -7.55
C SER A 210 19.49 12.01 -8.07
N GLU A 211 20.37 11.46 -7.21
CA GLU A 211 21.34 10.45 -7.58
C GLU A 211 20.72 9.05 -7.58
N THR A 212 21.25 8.18 -8.43
CA THR A 212 20.81 6.78 -8.44
C THR A 212 21.28 6.06 -7.15
N PRO A 213 20.58 4.98 -6.74
CA PRO A 213 21.01 4.15 -5.61
C PRO A 213 22.46 3.66 -5.74
N GLU A 214 22.91 3.38 -6.97
CA GLU A 214 24.31 2.98 -7.23
C GLU A 214 25.30 4.11 -6.94
N GLN A 215 24.98 5.34 -7.34
CA GLN A 215 25.83 6.52 -7.10
C GLN A 215 25.92 6.80 -5.59
N LEU A 216 24.80 6.78 -4.88
CA LEU A 216 24.78 6.96 -3.42
C LEU A 216 25.62 5.87 -2.73
N ARG A 217 25.46 4.61 -3.11
CA ARG A 217 26.28 3.50 -2.59
C ARG A 217 27.76 3.73 -2.82
N LYS A 218 28.18 4.12 -4.03
CA LYS A 218 29.58 4.40 -4.35
C LYS A 218 30.19 5.52 -3.48
N LYS A 219 29.42 6.56 -3.18
CA LYS A 219 29.87 7.67 -2.32
C LYS A 219 30.22 7.28 -0.90
N VAL A 220 29.52 6.26 -0.34
CA VAL A 220 29.77 5.75 1.00
C VAL A 220 30.68 4.54 1.02
N THR A 221 31.28 4.16 -0.12
CA THR A 221 32.14 2.97 -0.27
C THR A 221 33.54 3.39 -0.69
N SER A 222 34.38 3.71 0.29
CA SER A 222 35.81 4.00 0.02
C SER A 222 36.59 2.73 -0.34
N PRO A 223 37.59 2.81 -1.24
CA PRO A 223 38.44 1.67 -1.56
C PRO A 223 39.12 1.09 -0.30
N ASN A 224 39.09 -0.22 -0.15
CA ASN A 224 39.63 -0.95 1.01
C ASN A 224 39.01 -0.58 2.37
N GLY A 225 37.88 0.17 2.39
CA GLY A 225 37.17 0.54 3.60
C GLY A 225 36.26 -0.57 4.14
N THR A 226 35.72 -0.35 5.34
CA THR A 226 34.78 -1.28 6.00
C THR A 226 33.53 -1.52 5.16
N THR A 227 32.99 -0.47 4.54
CA THR A 227 31.83 -0.57 3.65
C THR A 227 32.13 -1.43 2.42
N ALA A 228 33.32 -1.31 1.83
CA ALA A 228 33.74 -2.12 0.69
C ALA A 228 33.78 -3.61 1.05
N ALA A 229 34.32 -3.95 2.22
CA ALA A 229 34.35 -5.33 2.71
C ALA A 229 32.94 -5.89 2.93
N GLY A 230 32.04 -5.14 3.58
CA GLY A 230 30.66 -5.57 3.79
C GLY A 230 29.89 -5.76 2.49
N ILE A 231 30.02 -4.83 1.53
CA ILE A 231 29.37 -4.93 0.21
C ILE A 231 29.91 -6.15 -0.57
N ALA A 232 31.23 -6.44 -0.50
CA ALA A 232 31.81 -7.59 -1.16
C ALA A 232 31.20 -8.90 -0.65
N GLU A 233 30.98 -9.02 0.67
CA GLU A 233 30.33 -10.19 1.27
C GLU A 233 28.88 -10.35 0.78
N LEU A 234 28.10 -9.26 0.75
CA LEU A 234 26.72 -9.29 0.25
C LEU A 234 26.65 -9.70 -1.23
N ILE A 235 27.55 -9.16 -2.06
CA ILE A 235 27.64 -9.52 -3.49
C ILE A 235 28.06 -11.01 -3.62
N GLY A 236 29.06 -11.45 -2.86
CA GLY A 236 29.51 -12.84 -2.85
C GLY A 236 28.42 -13.85 -2.45
N LYS A 237 27.48 -13.42 -1.63
CA LYS A 237 26.27 -14.20 -1.24
C LYS A 237 25.08 -14.00 -2.18
N GLN A 238 25.29 -13.40 -3.33
CA GLN A 238 24.24 -13.23 -4.36
C GLN A 238 23.00 -12.47 -3.86
N PHE A 239 23.21 -11.41 -3.07
CA PHE A 239 22.12 -10.64 -2.44
C PHE A 239 21.05 -10.18 -3.45
N ALA A 240 21.45 -9.73 -4.64
CA ALA A 240 20.52 -9.30 -5.67
C ALA A 240 19.61 -10.45 -6.16
N GLU A 241 20.15 -11.65 -6.30
CA GLU A 241 19.39 -12.84 -6.72
C GLU A 241 18.41 -13.29 -5.63
N ILE A 242 18.81 -13.19 -4.36
CA ILE A 242 17.93 -13.49 -3.21
C ILE A 242 16.72 -12.53 -3.21
N ILE A 243 16.97 -11.23 -3.37
CA ILE A 243 15.90 -10.24 -3.45
C ILE A 243 15.01 -10.48 -4.68
N GLY A 244 15.61 -10.75 -5.84
CA GLY A 244 14.87 -11.10 -7.07
C GLY A 244 13.97 -12.33 -6.88
N GLY A 245 14.47 -13.35 -6.20
CA GLY A 245 13.71 -14.55 -5.84
C GLY A 245 12.52 -14.25 -4.93
N ALA A 246 12.72 -13.40 -3.90
CA ALA A 246 11.66 -13.01 -2.98
C ALA A 246 10.53 -12.24 -3.69
N VAL A 247 10.88 -11.25 -4.52
CA VAL A 247 9.91 -10.48 -5.32
C VAL A 247 9.17 -11.40 -6.30
N GLY A 248 9.89 -12.31 -6.97
CA GLY A 248 9.30 -13.29 -7.89
C GLY A 248 8.28 -14.20 -7.21
N ALA A 249 8.62 -14.74 -6.04
CA ALA A 249 7.73 -15.61 -5.28
C ALA A 249 6.45 -14.88 -4.83
N ALA A 250 6.59 -13.65 -4.33
CA ALA A 250 5.44 -12.84 -3.93
C ALA A 250 4.55 -12.44 -5.12
N THR A 251 5.15 -12.12 -6.27
CA THR A 251 4.44 -11.86 -7.53
C THR A 251 3.65 -13.08 -8.01
N ALA A 252 4.28 -14.27 -7.97
CA ALA A 252 3.61 -15.52 -8.34
C ALA A 252 2.42 -15.79 -7.41
N ARG A 253 2.60 -15.60 -6.11
CA ARG A 253 1.52 -15.77 -5.12
C ARG A 253 0.36 -14.80 -5.32
N SER A 254 0.65 -13.53 -5.67
CA SER A 254 -0.40 -12.55 -6.01
C SER A 254 -1.26 -13.02 -7.19
N LYS A 255 -0.63 -13.52 -8.25
CA LYS A 255 -1.33 -14.09 -9.42
C LYS A 255 -2.22 -15.28 -9.08
N GLU A 256 -1.78 -16.14 -8.14
CA GLU A 256 -2.58 -17.29 -7.66
C GLU A 256 -3.82 -16.83 -6.90
N LEU A 257 -3.68 -15.84 -6.02
CA LEU A 257 -4.80 -15.28 -5.23
C LEU A 257 -5.84 -14.57 -6.11
N GLY A 258 -5.43 -14.11 -7.30
CA GLY A 258 -6.30 -13.44 -8.26
C GLY A 258 -7.11 -14.39 -9.16
N LYS A 259 -6.84 -15.70 -9.14
CA LYS A 259 -7.62 -16.71 -9.89
C LYS A 259 -8.90 -17.05 -9.17
#